data_9336daa3121dbc9cf94bad131f82c86c
#
_entry.id   9336daa3121dbc9cf94bad131f82c86c
#
_cell.length_a   1.000
_cell.length_b   1.000
_cell.length_c   1.000
_cell.angle_alpha   90.00
_cell.angle_beta   90.00
_cell.angle_gamma   90.00
#
_symmetry.space_group_name_H-M   'P 1'
#
loop_
_entity.id
_entity.type
_entity.pdbx_description
1 polymer ?
#
loop_
_entity_poly.entity_id
_entity_poly.type
_entity_poly.pdbx_seq_one_letter_code
_entity_poly.pdbx_strand_id
1 'polypeptide(L)'
;MGSHSIGSEEGAVVAAETQSLYERLGGVYAIAVVVDDFIDRIMVDPRLNANPRVDEAHHRVSAQGFKYYVTEQVCWAAGGPQTYSGRTMLDAHRELLITGAEWGAFIDDFHQTLAKFGVPERERAELDAIIESTKDDIVTPAAPAV
;
A
#
# COMPACT_ATOMS: atom_id res chain seq x y z
N MET A 1 -23.11 19.99 33.50
CA MET A 1 -22.94 18.54 33.69
C MET A 1 -23.30 17.77 32.43
N GLY A 2 -24.53 17.82 31.94
CA GLY A 2 -24.90 17.18 30.71
C GLY A 2 -24.19 17.71 29.50
N SER A 3 -23.72 18.93 29.51
CA SER A 3 -22.99 19.55 28.39
C SER A 3 -21.67 18.88 28.08
N HIS A 4 -21.04 18.20 29.04
CA HIS A 4 -19.80 17.50 28.81
C HIS A 4 -19.93 16.28 27.91
N SER A 5 -21.00 15.49 28.04
CA SER A 5 -21.22 14.33 27.15
C SER A 5 -21.42 14.77 25.70
N ILE A 6 -22.23 15.81 25.50
CA ILE A 6 -22.50 16.34 24.14
C ILE A 6 -21.23 16.89 23.53
N GLY A 7 -20.48 17.67 24.30
CA GLY A 7 -19.22 18.23 23.83
C GLY A 7 -18.17 17.16 23.51
N SER A 8 -18.13 16.06 24.29
CA SER A 8 -17.22 14.95 24.04
C SER A 8 -17.54 14.22 22.74
N GLU A 9 -18.82 13.99 22.44
CA GLU A 9 -19.24 13.33 21.22
C GLU A 9 -18.92 14.18 19.99
N GLU A 10 -19.21 15.46 20.04
CA GLU A 10 -18.88 16.39 18.97
C GLU A 10 -17.37 16.50 18.75
N GLY A 11 -16.61 16.58 19.83
CA GLY A 11 -15.15 16.62 19.77
C GLY A 11 -14.56 15.37 19.17
N ALA A 12 -15.10 14.18 19.51
CA ALA A 12 -14.65 12.91 18.95
C ALA A 12 -14.92 12.83 17.45
N VAL A 13 -16.10 13.27 16.98
CA VAL A 13 -16.43 13.28 15.54
C VAL A 13 -15.50 14.22 14.77
N VAL A 14 -15.29 15.43 15.28
CA VAL A 14 -14.39 16.39 14.64
C VAL A 14 -12.95 15.88 14.62
N ALA A 15 -12.46 15.28 15.71
CA ALA A 15 -11.13 14.69 15.76
C ALA A 15 -10.97 13.56 14.74
N ALA A 16 -11.98 12.69 14.60
CA ALA A 16 -11.94 11.60 13.63
C ALA A 16 -11.92 12.13 12.19
N GLU A 17 -12.69 13.19 11.89
CA GLU A 17 -12.71 13.81 10.57
C GLU A 17 -11.38 14.48 10.21
N THR A 18 -10.65 15.00 11.20
CA THR A 18 -9.37 15.67 10.98
C THR A 18 -8.17 14.76 11.08
N GLN A 19 -8.34 13.51 11.53
CA GLN A 19 -7.26 12.55 11.59
C GLN A 19 -6.82 12.15 10.19
N SER A 20 -5.49 12.07 10.00
CA SER A 20 -4.91 11.55 8.77
C SER A 20 -5.25 10.06 8.61
N LEU A 21 -5.17 9.56 7.39
CA LEU A 21 -5.27 8.11 7.15
C LEU A 21 -4.25 7.35 8.00
N TYR A 22 -3.02 7.88 8.09
CA TYR A 22 -1.96 7.30 8.94
C TYR A 22 -2.44 7.09 10.38
N GLU A 23 -3.02 8.11 10.99
CA GLU A 23 -3.53 8.02 12.37
C GLU A 23 -4.70 7.05 12.49
N ARG A 24 -5.62 7.08 11.53
CA ARG A 24 -6.79 6.18 11.52
C ARG A 24 -6.40 4.72 11.33
N LEU A 25 -5.29 4.45 10.64
CA LEU A 25 -4.76 3.09 10.48
C LEU A 25 -4.01 2.59 11.72
N GLY A 26 -3.70 3.47 12.65
CA GLY A 26 -3.02 3.10 13.90
C GLY A 26 -1.53 3.40 13.95
N GLY A 27 -1.01 4.14 12.98
CA GLY A 27 0.40 4.56 12.96
C GLY A 27 1.33 3.51 12.38
N VAL A 28 2.63 3.77 12.50
CA VAL A 28 3.67 2.99 11.80
C VAL A 28 3.69 1.50 12.17
N TYR A 29 3.45 1.16 13.42
CA TYR A 29 3.49 -0.26 13.82
C TYR A 29 2.34 -1.05 13.23
N ALA A 30 1.12 -0.50 13.24
CA ALA A 30 -0.04 -1.14 12.63
C ALA A 30 0.13 -1.26 11.12
N ILE A 31 0.62 -0.23 10.46
CA ILE A 31 0.89 -0.24 9.02
C ILE A 31 1.97 -1.27 8.68
N ALA A 32 3.02 -1.37 9.49
CA ALA A 32 4.09 -2.35 9.27
C ALA A 32 3.58 -3.79 9.33
N VAL A 33 2.64 -4.11 10.22
CA VAL A 33 2.03 -5.45 10.31
C VAL A 33 1.25 -5.78 9.04
N VAL A 34 0.50 -4.83 8.52
CA VAL A 34 -0.27 -4.99 7.28
C VAL A 34 0.68 -5.16 6.09
N VAL A 35 1.69 -4.32 5.99
CA VAL A 35 2.71 -4.39 4.93
C VAL A 35 3.47 -5.73 4.97
N ASP A 36 3.81 -6.21 6.15
CA ASP A 36 4.50 -7.50 6.31
C ASP A 36 3.73 -8.63 5.64
N ASP A 37 2.44 -8.76 5.91
CA ASP A 37 1.58 -9.76 5.28
C ASP A 37 1.47 -9.55 3.76
N PHE A 38 1.28 -8.31 3.34
CA PHE A 38 1.13 -7.97 1.92
C PHE A 38 2.38 -8.35 1.12
N ILE A 39 3.56 -7.96 1.58
CA ILE A 39 4.81 -8.28 0.89
C ILE A 39 5.07 -9.78 0.88
N ASP A 40 4.77 -10.51 1.95
CA ASP A 40 4.87 -11.97 1.95
C ASP A 40 4.00 -12.60 0.86
N ARG A 41 2.79 -12.08 0.63
CA ARG A 41 1.92 -12.57 -0.46
C ARG A 41 2.51 -12.29 -1.82
N ILE A 42 3.02 -11.08 -2.04
CA ILE A 42 3.63 -10.67 -3.31
C ILE A 42 4.84 -11.55 -3.64
N MET A 43 5.71 -11.78 -2.67
CA MET A 43 6.96 -12.51 -2.88
C MET A 43 6.76 -13.95 -3.33
N VAL A 44 5.65 -14.56 -2.98
CA VAL A 44 5.36 -15.96 -3.32
C VAL A 44 4.22 -16.13 -4.34
N ASP A 45 3.66 -15.05 -4.84
CA ASP A 45 2.54 -15.13 -5.79
C ASP A 45 3.03 -15.62 -7.15
N PRO A 46 2.61 -16.81 -7.61
CA PRO A 46 3.05 -17.36 -8.91
C PRO A 46 2.58 -16.52 -10.10
N ARG A 47 1.49 -15.77 -9.95
CA ARG A 47 0.99 -14.88 -11.01
C ARG A 47 1.97 -13.72 -11.26
N LEU A 48 2.71 -13.30 -10.23
CA LEU A 48 3.75 -12.27 -10.32
C LEU A 48 5.09 -12.87 -10.70
N ASN A 49 5.46 -13.99 -10.10
CA ASN A 49 6.76 -14.64 -10.32
C ASN A 49 6.83 -15.35 -11.68
N ALA A 50 5.72 -15.53 -12.38
CA ALA A 50 5.72 -15.97 -13.77
C ALA A 50 6.40 -14.96 -14.70
N ASN A 51 6.45 -13.69 -14.33
CA ASN A 51 7.26 -12.68 -15.00
C ASN A 51 8.72 -12.87 -14.54
N PRO A 52 9.64 -13.29 -15.42
CA PRO A 52 11.01 -13.62 -14.99
C PRO A 52 11.78 -12.42 -14.44
N ARG A 53 11.43 -11.22 -14.83
CA ARG A 53 12.05 -9.99 -14.29
C ARG A 53 11.58 -9.71 -12.85
N VAL A 54 10.32 -9.98 -12.57
CA VAL A 54 9.74 -9.89 -11.22
C VAL A 54 10.35 -10.97 -10.33
N ASP A 55 10.41 -12.21 -10.81
CA ASP A 55 11.00 -13.32 -10.08
C ASP A 55 12.45 -13.03 -9.70
N GLU A 56 13.25 -12.56 -10.66
CA GLU A 56 14.62 -12.15 -10.39
C GLU A 56 14.70 -11.05 -9.33
N ALA A 57 13.85 -10.02 -9.44
CA ALA A 57 13.83 -8.93 -8.47
C ALA A 57 13.49 -9.45 -7.07
N HIS A 58 12.54 -10.38 -6.95
CA HIS A 58 12.16 -10.99 -5.68
C HIS A 58 13.28 -11.83 -5.06
N HIS A 59 14.19 -12.38 -5.87
CA HIS A 59 15.36 -13.12 -5.37
C HIS A 59 16.52 -12.18 -5.00
N ARG A 60 16.59 -10.99 -5.61
CA ARG A 60 17.67 -10.02 -5.41
C ARG A 60 17.46 -9.14 -4.20
N VAL A 61 16.21 -8.70 -3.94
CA VAL A 61 15.91 -7.80 -2.82
C VAL A 61 15.77 -8.58 -1.53
N SER A 62 16.16 -7.97 -0.39
CA SER A 62 15.82 -8.57 0.89
C SER A 62 14.35 -8.31 1.21
N ALA A 63 13.67 -9.32 1.74
CA ALA A 63 12.26 -9.17 2.13
C ALA A 63 12.10 -8.07 3.18
N GLN A 64 13.00 -8.00 4.15
CA GLN A 64 12.97 -6.99 5.20
C GLN A 64 13.17 -5.58 4.64
N GLY A 65 14.10 -5.40 3.71
CA GLY A 65 14.33 -4.12 3.04
C GLY A 65 13.12 -3.69 2.23
N PHE A 66 12.50 -4.61 1.51
CA PHE A 66 11.29 -4.36 0.75
C PHE A 66 10.15 -3.90 1.67
N LYS A 67 9.91 -4.64 2.76
CA LYS A 67 8.90 -4.31 3.76
C LYS A 67 9.15 -2.93 4.38
N TYR A 68 10.41 -2.62 4.67
CA TYR A 68 10.78 -1.32 5.22
C TYR A 68 10.40 -0.17 4.27
N TYR A 69 10.81 -0.25 3.02
CA TYR A 69 10.53 0.82 2.05
C TYR A 69 9.04 0.97 1.75
N VAL A 70 8.31 -0.12 1.65
CA VAL A 70 6.85 -0.07 1.43
C VAL A 70 6.15 0.51 2.64
N THR A 71 6.56 0.12 3.85
CA THR A 71 6.00 0.70 5.09
C THR A 71 6.24 2.21 5.13
N GLU A 72 7.45 2.65 4.84
CA GLU A 72 7.81 4.07 4.81
C GLU A 72 6.97 4.83 3.79
N GLN A 73 6.79 4.25 2.60
CA GLN A 73 6.00 4.87 1.53
C GLN A 73 4.52 4.97 1.88
N VAL A 74 3.93 3.92 2.45
CA VAL A 74 2.52 3.94 2.87
C VAL A 74 2.31 4.97 3.97
N CYS A 75 3.19 5.01 4.96
CA CYS A 75 3.12 6.01 6.04
C CYS A 75 3.18 7.43 5.48
N TRP A 76 4.12 7.69 4.58
CA TRP A 76 4.28 8.99 3.95
C TRP A 76 3.04 9.39 3.14
N ALA A 77 2.56 8.50 2.27
CA ALA A 77 1.38 8.75 1.45
C ALA A 77 0.09 8.90 2.27
N ALA A 78 0.03 8.27 3.43
CA ALA A 78 -1.11 8.33 4.34
C ALA A 78 -1.10 9.55 5.27
N GLY A 79 -0.09 10.42 5.16
CA GLY A 79 0.01 11.64 5.94
C GLY A 79 0.76 11.48 7.26
N GLY A 80 1.56 10.44 7.41
CA GLY A 80 2.41 10.24 8.57
C GLY A 80 3.66 11.11 8.55
N PRO A 81 4.46 11.08 9.62
CA PRO A 81 5.68 11.89 9.73
C PRO A 81 6.85 11.33 8.92
N GLN A 82 6.75 10.12 8.41
CA GLN A 82 7.81 9.48 7.65
C GLN A 82 7.96 10.12 6.27
N THR A 83 9.21 10.10 5.74
CA THR A 83 9.51 10.49 4.36
C THR A 83 10.02 9.26 3.63
N TYR A 84 9.51 8.99 2.43
CA TYR A 84 9.96 7.85 1.64
C TYR A 84 11.38 8.11 1.13
N SER A 85 12.30 7.21 1.43
CA SER A 85 13.72 7.31 1.08
C SER A 85 14.14 6.35 -0.04
N GLY A 86 13.21 5.55 -0.58
CA GLY A 86 13.51 4.59 -1.64
C GLY A 86 13.50 5.21 -3.03
N ARG A 87 13.62 4.34 -4.04
CA ARG A 87 13.57 4.72 -5.45
C ARG A 87 12.13 5.12 -5.82
N THR A 88 11.99 6.00 -6.81
CA THR A 88 10.65 6.31 -7.33
C THR A 88 9.98 5.05 -7.88
N MET A 89 8.67 5.05 -7.93
CA MET A 89 7.92 3.89 -8.47
C MET A 89 8.28 3.64 -9.92
N LEU A 90 8.46 4.69 -10.70
CA LEU A 90 8.90 4.56 -12.09
C LEU A 90 10.27 3.89 -12.20
N ASP A 91 11.26 4.38 -11.46
CA ASP A 91 12.62 3.83 -11.50
C ASP A 91 12.69 2.41 -10.96
N ALA A 92 11.91 2.10 -9.94
CA ALA A 92 11.91 0.76 -9.34
C ALA A 92 11.26 -0.29 -10.24
N HIS A 93 10.35 0.09 -11.14
CA HIS A 93 9.51 -0.86 -11.87
C HIS A 93 9.70 -0.82 -13.40
N ARG A 94 10.31 0.22 -13.96
CA ARG A 94 10.37 0.39 -15.43
C ARG A 94 10.95 -0.82 -16.19
N GLU A 95 11.92 -1.50 -15.59
CA GLU A 95 12.59 -2.64 -16.21
C GLU A 95 11.91 -3.96 -15.96
N LEU A 96 10.90 -3.99 -15.08
CA LEU A 96 10.19 -5.22 -14.73
C LEU A 96 9.15 -5.61 -15.77
N LEU A 97 8.74 -4.71 -16.64
CA LEU A 97 7.74 -4.94 -17.69
C LEU A 97 6.42 -5.49 -17.11
N ILE A 98 5.93 -4.86 -16.07
CA ILE A 98 4.70 -5.27 -15.37
C ILE A 98 3.50 -5.10 -16.30
N THR A 99 2.70 -6.16 -16.45
CA THR A 99 1.49 -6.14 -17.26
C THR A 99 0.26 -5.72 -16.45
N GLY A 100 -0.84 -5.40 -17.14
CA GLY A 100 -2.12 -5.13 -16.48
C GLY A 100 -2.65 -6.33 -15.71
N ALA A 101 -2.42 -7.55 -16.18
CA ALA A 101 -2.81 -8.78 -15.48
C ALA A 101 -2.01 -8.95 -14.18
N GLU A 102 -0.72 -8.64 -14.20
CA GLU A 102 0.13 -8.67 -13.02
C GLU A 102 -0.27 -7.59 -12.01
N TRP A 103 -0.63 -6.42 -12.50
CA TRP A 103 -1.20 -5.36 -11.64
C TRP A 103 -2.46 -5.86 -10.94
N GLY A 104 -3.35 -6.55 -11.66
CA GLY A 104 -4.55 -7.14 -11.07
C GLY A 104 -4.24 -8.15 -9.97
N ALA A 105 -3.23 -9.00 -10.18
CA ALA A 105 -2.78 -9.95 -9.16
C ALA A 105 -2.23 -9.25 -7.92
N PHE A 106 -1.44 -8.19 -8.11
CA PHE A 106 -0.92 -7.35 -7.04
C PHE A 106 -2.05 -6.72 -6.22
N ILE A 107 -3.05 -6.16 -6.87
CA ILE A 107 -4.22 -5.58 -6.20
C ILE A 107 -5.01 -6.66 -5.45
N ASP A 108 -5.16 -7.85 -6.02
CA ASP A 108 -5.82 -8.96 -5.34
C ASP A 108 -5.09 -9.35 -4.04
N ASP A 109 -3.77 -9.45 -4.09
CA ASP A 109 -2.96 -9.71 -2.90
C ASP A 109 -3.18 -8.63 -1.83
N PHE A 110 -3.22 -7.38 -2.26
CA PHE A 110 -3.49 -6.26 -1.36
C PHE A 110 -4.85 -6.36 -0.70
N HIS A 111 -5.89 -6.65 -1.47
CA HIS A 111 -7.25 -6.79 -0.94
C HIS A 111 -7.38 -7.97 0.01
N GLN A 112 -6.68 -9.07 -0.24
CA GLN A 112 -6.66 -10.21 0.69
C GLN A 112 -6.02 -9.81 2.03
N THR A 113 -4.96 -9.04 2.01
CA THR A 113 -4.34 -8.53 3.22
C THR A 113 -5.28 -7.61 3.99
N LEU A 114 -5.92 -6.65 3.32
CA LEU A 114 -6.85 -5.73 3.97
C LEU A 114 -8.03 -6.48 4.60
N ALA A 115 -8.54 -7.51 3.93
CA ALA A 115 -9.61 -8.34 4.46
C ALA A 115 -9.17 -9.12 5.70
N LYS A 116 -7.96 -9.67 5.68
CA LYS A 116 -7.40 -10.43 6.81
C LYS A 116 -7.33 -9.57 8.08
N PHE A 117 -6.93 -8.32 7.96
CA PHE A 117 -6.80 -7.41 9.10
C PHE A 117 -8.07 -6.62 9.40
N GLY A 118 -9.15 -6.88 8.68
CA GLY A 118 -10.44 -6.22 8.94
C GLY A 118 -10.38 -4.71 8.77
N VAL A 119 -9.57 -4.22 7.84
CA VAL A 119 -9.45 -2.78 7.59
C VAL A 119 -10.82 -2.23 7.15
N PRO A 120 -11.34 -1.17 7.80
CA PRO A 120 -12.65 -0.63 7.46
C PRO A 120 -12.74 -0.13 6.02
N GLU A 121 -13.92 -0.17 5.44
CA GLU A 121 -14.15 0.16 4.04
C GLU A 121 -13.65 1.55 3.65
N ARG A 122 -13.81 2.55 4.51
CA ARG A 122 -13.35 3.91 4.26
C ARG A 122 -11.83 3.95 4.07
N GLU A 123 -11.09 3.33 5.00
CA GLU A 123 -9.62 3.28 4.94
C GLU A 123 -9.14 2.42 3.77
N ARG A 124 -9.87 1.34 3.45
CA ARG A 124 -9.56 0.52 2.27
C ARG A 124 -9.68 1.33 0.98
N ALA A 125 -10.73 2.12 0.84
CA ALA A 125 -10.94 2.95 -0.34
C ALA A 125 -9.84 4.01 -0.49
N GLU A 126 -9.41 4.61 0.61
CA GLU A 126 -8.32 5.59 0.61
C GLU A 126 -6.98 4.94 0.26
N LEU A 127 -6.70 3.75 0.78
CA LEU A 127 -5.50 2.98 0.44
C LEU A 127 -5.51 2.57 -1.04
N ASP A 128 -6.66 2.11 -1.55
CA ASP A 128 -6.82 1.77 -2.96
C ASP A 128 -6.52 2.98 -3.87
N ALA A 129 -6.99 4.16 -3.48
CA ALA A 129 -6.74 5.38 -4.24
C ALA A 129 -5.24 5.73 -4.28
N ILE A 130 -4.54 5.55 -3.17
CA ILE A 130 -3.09 5.77 -3.08
C ILE A 130 -2.37 4.80 -4.04
N ILE A 131 -2.70 3.53 -4.00
CA ILE A 131 -2.06 2.53 -4.84
C ILE A 131 -2.38 2.76 -6.32
N GLU A 132 -3.63 3.03 -6.66
CA GLU A 132 -4.02 3.32 -8.03
C GLU A 132 -3.28 4.53 -8.61
N SER A 133 -2.92 5.50 -7.78
CA SER A 133 -2.13 6.65 -8.23
C SER A 133 -0.73 6.29 -8.73
N THR A 134 -0.23 5.11 -8.39
CA THR A 134 1.10 4.63 -8.82
C THR A 134 1.05 3.74 -10.07
N LYS A 135 -0.13 3.38 -10.54
CA LYS A 135 -0.29 2.39 -11.61
C LYS A 135 0.45 2.77 -12.90
N ASP A 136 0.33 4.02 -13.33
CA ASP A 136 0.95 4.46 -14.57
C ASP A 136 2.50 4.44 -14.50
N ASP A 137 3.06 4.56 -13.31
CA ASP A 137 4.51 4.46 -13.10
C ASP A 137 4.99 3.02 -13.00
N ILE A 138 4.11 2.08 -12.66
CA ILE A 138 4.44 0.66 -12.41
C ILE A 138 4.14 -0.20 -13.62
N VAL A 139 2.97 -0.05 -14.24
CA VAL A 139 2.55 -0.87 -15.37
C VAL A 139 3.19 -0.35 -16.65
N THR A 140 3.87 -1.25 -17.35
CA THR A 140 4.45 -0.92 -18.66
C THR A 140 3.32 -0.84 -19.69
N PRO A 141 3.23 0.26 -20.47
CA PRO A 141 2.24 0.36 -21.52
C PRO A 141 2.36 -0.79 -22.52
N ALA A 142 1.23 -1.32 -23.01
CA ALA A 142 1.24 -2.31 -24.05
C ALA A 142 1.90 -1.74 -25.31
N ALA A 143 2.68 -2.57 -26.01
CA ALA A 143 3.27 -2.16 -27.28
C ALA A 143 2.15 -1.80 -28.27
N PRO A 144 2.31 -0.70 -29.06
CA PRO A 144 1.32 -0.36 -30.06
C PRO A 144 1.11 -1.52 -31.04
N ALA A 145 -0.12 -1.74 -31.46
CA ALA A 145 -0.42 -2.72 -32.51
C ALA A 145 0.25 -2.28 -33.82
N VAL A 146 0.92 -3.21 -34.45
CA VAL A 146 1.65 -2.96 -35.71
C VAL A 146 0.74 -3.17 -36.90
#